data_2b845a4cfbd46008ac7c3ba9efae14d4
#
_entry.id   2b845a4cfbd46008ac7c3ba9efae14d4
#
_cell.length_a   1.000
_cell.length_b   1.000
_cell.length_c   1.000
_cell.angle_alpha   90.00
_cell.angle_beta   90.00
_cell.angle_gamma   90.00
#
_symmetry.space_group_name_H-M   'P 1'
#
loop_
_entity.id
_entity.type
_entity.pdbx_description
1 polymer ?
#
loop_
_entity_poly.entity_id
_entity_poly.type
_entity_poly.pdbx_seq_one_letter_code
_entity_poly.pdbx_strand_id
1 'polypeptide(L)'
;MAILSTTGTGLAADAVQNSAIPMFAPNDRTGWQLDRTFGVDDLIALPGGGPGPVTFDKAHPYAPPGRPVPTYRVADLSNPILQDWVKPAMKKANDEVIAGGVAYRAHERCWPPGVPTFDTDVVAAPLFIYQLPNEIVVIMQNGPEVRHIYLNVPHSANPKPSWYGESVGHYEGGDTLVIDTIGQTDRTFADNYRTPHTTQMHVIERWKLSADGNRVDVSVTVDDPGAFTTPYEGAQRWRRVQVPLEEAICAENNAQDFVGFKVPIPQSSKSDF
;
A
#
# COMPACT_ATOMS: atom_id res chain seq x y z
N MET A 1 37.29 24.99 -59.67
CA MET A 1 37.58 24.12 -58.51
C MET A 1 36.79 24.70 -57.37
N ALA A 2 35.59 24.15 -57.11
CA ALA A 2 34.66 24.62 -56.08
C ALA A 2 34.71 23.67 -54.91
N ILE A 3 34.99 24.21 -53.73
CA ILE A 3 35.07 23.47 -52.47
C ILE A 3 33.69 23.54 -51.82
N LEU A 4 32.97 22.40 -51.71
CA LEU A 4 31.74 22.27 -50.95
C LEU A 4 32.15 22.12 -49.48
N SER A 5 31.70 23.05 -48.63
CA SER A 5 31.71 22.89 -47.16
C SER A 5 30.44 22.24 -46.70
N THR A 6 30.53 21.03 -46.18
CA THR A 6 29.42 20.34 -45.49
C THR A 6 29.36 20.80 -44.03
N THR A 7 28.33 21.55 -43.69
CA THR A 7 27.96 21.85 -42.28
C THR A 7 27.28 20.64 -41.70
N GLY A 8 27.98 19.93 -40.84
CA GLY A 8 27.42 18.88 -40.01
C GLY A 8 26.56 19.50 -38.91
N THR A 9 25.24 19.25 -38.97
CA THR A 9 24.33 19.49 -37.84
C THR A 9 24.61 18.45 -36.77
N GLY A 10 25.32 18.86 -35.73
CA GLY A 10 25.44 18.05 -34.52
C GLY A 10 24.07 17.93 -33.84
N LEU A 11 23.59 16.71 -33.71
CA LEU A 11 22.51 16.38 -32.83
C LEU A 11 22.96 16.68 -31.39
N ALA A 12 22.32 17.67 -30.78
CA ALA A 12 22.47 17.92 -29.36
C ALA A 12 21.89 16.68 -28.63
N ALA A 13 22.77 15.90 -28.02
CA ALA A 13 22.36 14.92 -27.06
C ALA A 13 21.74 15.69 -25.89
N ASP A 14 20.43 15.53 -25.71
CA ASP A 14 19.74 16.02 -24.53
C ASP A 14 20.49 15.50 -23.29
N ALA A 15 21.06 16.43 -22.54
CA ALA A 15 21.64 16.14 -21.25
C ALA A 15 20.50 15.66 -20.36
N VAL A 16 20.42 14.35 -20.14
CA VAL A 16 19.62 13.75 -19.07
C VAL A 16 20.07 14.47 -17.80
N GLN A 17 19.23 15.36 -17.30
CA GLN A 17 19.44 15.99 -16.01
C GLN A 17 19.60 14.86 -15.01
N ASN A 18 20.79 14.72 -14.48
CA ASN A 18 21.12 13.79 -13.41
C ASN A 18 20.49 14.32 -12.12
N SER A 19 19.15 14.25 -12.04
CA SER A 19 18.43 14.55 -10.82
C SER A 19 18.83 13.47 -9.81
N ALA A 20 19.30 13.89 -8.66
CA ALA A 20 19.69 12.97 -7.60
C ALA A 20 18.52 12.02 -7.32
N ILE A 21 18.80 10.70 -7.31
CA ILE A 21 17.83 9.69 -6.94
C ILE A 21 17.67 9.73 -5.43
N PRO A 22 16.44 9.78 -4.88
CA PRO A 22 16.23 9.76 -3.45
C PRO A 22 16.77 8.44 -2.85
N MET A 23 17.57 8.55 -1.81
CA MET A 23 18.20 7.39 -1.17
C MET A 23 17.32 6.88 -0.02
N PHE A 24 16.40 5.97 -0.32
CA PHE A 24 15.52 5.38 0.69
C PHE A 24 16.25 4.43 1.64
N ALA A 25 17.29 3.75 1.18
CA ALA A 25 18.05 2.80 1.98
C ALA A 25 19.56 3.11 1.94
N PRO A 26 20.07 4.03 2.75
CA PRO A 26 21.50 4.36 2.80
C PRO A 26 22.38 3.21 3.34
N ASN A 27 21.79 2.20 3.99
CA ASN A 27 22.47 0.98 4.42
C ASN A 27 21.46 -0.19 4.55
N ASP A 28 21.98 -1.39 4.76
CA ASP A 28 21.24 -2.66 4.85
C ASP A 28 20.34 -2.79 6.08
N ARG A 29 20.45 -1.88 7.05
CA ARG A 29 19.64 -1.86 8.27
C ARG A 29 18.58 -0.75 8.25
N THR A 30 18.41 -0.09 7.13
CA THR A 30 17.40 0.96 6.99
C THR A 30 16.04 0.34 6.72
N GLY A 31 15.19 0.41 7.71
CA GLY A 31 13.76 0.09 7.59
C GLY A 31 12.89 1.33 7.70
N TRP A 32 11.65 1.20 7.28
CA TRP A 32 10.62 2.24 7.36
C TRP A 32 9.43 1.72 8.14
N GLN A 33 8.97 2.49 9.10
CA GLN A 33 7.85 2.13 9.96
C GLN A 33 6.77 3.20 9.89
N LEU A 34 5.52 2.78 9.80
CA LEU A 34 4.38 3.69 9.79
C LEU A 34 4.40 4.61 11.02
N ASP A 35 4.33 5.91 10.76
CA ASP A 35 4.31 6.93 11.83
C ASP A 35 2.87 7.15 12.32
N ARG A 36 2.50 6.46 13.38
CA ARG A 36 1.18 6.55 14.00
C ARG A 36 0.87 7.91 14.62
N THR A 37 1.86 8.79 14.77
CA THR A 37 1.63 10.17 15.23
C THR A 37 1.03 11.05 14.13
N PHE A 38 1.17 10.64 12.86
CA PHE A 38 0.55 11.34 11.72
C PHE A 38 -0.97 11.14 11.69
N GLY A 39 -1.46 9.97 12.10
CA GLY A 39 -2.87 9.65 12.19
C GLY A 39 -3.11 8.21 12.65
N VAL A 40 -4.32 7.91 13.08
CA VAL A 40 -4.71 6.59 13.57
C VAL A 40 -5.15 5.66 12.44
N ASP A 41 -5.65 6.23 11.34
CA ASP A 41 -5.99 5.49 10.14
C ASP A 41 -4.78 5.21 9.27
N ASP A 42 -4.89 4.24 8.40
CA ASP A 42 -3.79 3.84 7.50
C ASP A 42 -3.60 4.85 6.39
N LEU A 43 -4.71 5.39 5.90
CA LEU A 43 -4.75 6.50 4.97
C LEU A 43 -5.53 7.65 5.61
N ILE A 44 -4.87 8.79 5.73
CA ILE A 44 -5.48 10.01 6.27
C ILE A 44 -5.94 10.88 5.11
N ALA A 45 -7.17 11.40 5.18
CA ALA A 45 -7.68 12.31 4.16
C ALA A 45 -6.76 13.53 3.99
N LEU A 46 -6.49 13.92 2.75
CA LEU A 46 -5.67 15.09 2.47
C LEU A 46 -6.44 16.38 2.81
N PRO A 47 -5.80 17.36 3.44
CA PRO A 47 -6.43 18.67 3.70
C PRO A 47 -6.87 19.33 2.39
N GLY A 48 -8.15 19.68 2.29
CA GLY A 48 -8.71 20.32 1.09
C GLY A 48 -8.90 19.40 -0.11
N GLY A 49 -8.64 18.10 0.05
CA GLY A 49 -8.96 17.07 -0.92
C GLY A 49 -10.45 16.82 -1.05
N GLY A 50 -10.84 16.04 -2.04
CA GLY A 50 -12.21 15.55 -2.23
C GLY A 50 -12.65 14.57 -1.12
N PRO A 51 -13.65 13.74 -1.37
CA PRO A 51 -14.01 12.68 -0.45
C PRO A 51 -12.78 11.82 -0.19
N GLY A 52 -12.40 11.71 1.07
CA GLY A 52 -11.22 10.94 1.49
C GLY A 52 -11.49 9.44 1.59
N PRO A 53 -10.48 8.68 2.03
CA PRO A 53 -10.61 7.26 2.26
C PRO A 53 -11.70 6.94 3.29
N VAL A 54 -12.09 5.68 3.38
CA VAL A 54 -12.97 5.19 4.45
C VAL A 54 -12.30 5.42 5.80
N THR A 55 -13.09 5.85 6.78
CA THR A 55 -12.64 6.10 8.15
C THR A 55 -13.42 5.21 9.13
N PHE A 56 -13.04 5.25 10.41
CA PHE A 56 -13.74 4.50 11.44
C PHE A 56 -15.12 5.09 11.77
N ASP A 57 -16.05 4.21 12.14
CA ASP A 57 -17.33 4.60 12.71
C ASP A 57 -17.11 5.26 14.08
N LYS A 58 -17.56 6.48 14.24
CA LYS A 58 -17.40 7.28 15.48
C LYS A 58 -18.10 6.65 16.69
N ALA A 59 -19.14 5.82 16.47
CA ALA A 59 -19.82 5.09 17.52
C ALA A 59 -18.98 3.89 18.00
N HIS A 60 -18.02 3.43 17.19
CA HIS A 60 -17.14 2.31 17.47
C HIS A 60 -15.67 2.72 17.28
N PRO A 61 -15.14 3.65 18.10
CA PRO A 61 -13.81 4.17 17.90
C PRO A 61 -12.77 3.06 18.03
N TYR A 62 -11.79 3.13 17.13
CA TYR A 62 -10.64 2.25 17.14
C TYR A 62 -9.86 2.39 18.46
N ALA A 63 -9.79 1.30 19.21
CA ALA A 63 -9.04 1.14 20.44
C ALA A 63 -9.24 2.22 21.53
N PRO A 64 -10.03 1.93 22.54
CA PRO A 64 -9.94 2.70 23.80
C PRO A 64 -8.50 2.60 24.36
N PRO A 65 -7.96 3.69 24.91
CA PRO A 65 -6.64 3.70 25.52
C PRO A 65 -6.49 2.55 26.53
N GLY A 66 -5.38 1.81 26.46
CA GLY A 66 -5.01 0.79 27.46
C GLY A 66 -5.57 -0.61 27.24
N ARG A 67 -6.23 -0.89 26.10
CA ARG A 67 -6.58 -2.27 25.70
C ARG A 67 -5.66 -2.76 24.59
N PRO A 68 -5.33 -4.09 24.58
CA PRO A 68 -4.71 -4.69 23.40
C PRO A 68 -5.60 -4.38 22.20
N VAL A 69 -5.01 -3.79 21.19
CA VAL A 69 -5.71 -3.27 20.02
C VAL A 69 -6.22 -4.44 19.20
N PRO A 70 -7.52 -4.66 19.07
CA PRO A 70 -7.99 -5.52 18.02
C PRO A 70 -7.60 -4.87 16.69
N THR A 71 -7.02 -5.64 15.79
CA THR A 71 -6.66 -5.21 14.44
C THR A 71 -7.88 -4.91 13.56
N TYR A 72 -9.07 -5.02 14.12
CA TYR A 72 -10.34 -4.94 13.41
C TYR A 72 -10.99 -3.60 13.61
N ARG A 73 -11.36 -2.99 12.51
CA ARG A 73 -11.98 -1.68 12.48
C ARG A 73 -13.42 -1.79 12.01
N VAL A 74 -14.29 -1.00 12.62
CA VAL A 74 -15.67 -0.78 12.17
C VAL A 74 -15.64 0.44 11.24
N ALA A 75 -16.05 0.25 10.00
CA ALA A 75 -16.06 1.28 8.97
C ALA A 75 -17.24 2.23 9.11
N ASP A 76 -17.03 3.52 8.82
CA ASP A 76 -18.09 4.46 8.55
C ASP A 76 -18.68 4.23 7.15
N LEU A 77 -19.88 3.67 7.09
CA LEU A 77 -20.58 3.36 5.84
C LEU A 77 -21.28 4.57 5.21
N SER A 78 -21.23 5.74 5.84
CA SER A 78 -21.81 6.96 5.31
C SER A 78 -20.95 7.64 4.25
N ASN A 79 -19.73 7.15 4.02
CA ASN A 79 -18.85 7.71 3.00
C ASN A 79 -19.53 7.69 1.63
N PRO A 80 -19.74 8.86 1.00
CA PRO A 80 -20.55 8.97 -0.22
C PRO A 80 -19.91 8.36 -1.46
N ILE A 81 -18.61 8.07 -1.42
CA ILE A 81 -17.91 7.47 -2.58
C ILE A 81 -18.18 5.98 -2.75
N LEU A 82 -18.69 5.29 -1.72
CA LEU A 82 -18.93 3.84 -1.78
C LEU A 82 -20.07 3.51 -2.75
N GLN A 83 -19.80 2.63 -3.71
CA GLN A 83 -20.85 2.04 -4.55
C GLN A 83 -21.84 1.23 -3.71
N ASP A 84 -23.07 1.12 -4.17
CA ASP A 84 -24.16 0.51 -3.38
C ASP A 84 -23.91 -0.97 -3.04
N TRP A 85 -23.23 -1.71 -3.88
CA TRP A 85 -22.91 -3.12 -3.62
C TRP A 85 -21.80 -3.30 -2.56
N VAL A 86 -20.94 -2.29 -2.37
CA VAL A 86 -19.81 -2.30 -1.41
C VAL A 86 -20.35 -2.24 0.03
N LYS A 87 -21.33 -1.39 0.27
CA LYS A 87 -21.88 -1.13 1.62
C LYS A 87 -22.40 -2.38 2.34
N PRO A 88 -23.18 -3.29 1.71
CA PRO A 88 -23.61 -4.52 2.38
C PRO A 88 -22.46 -5.43 2.78
N ALA A 89 -21.41 -5.55 1.97
CA ALA A 89 -20.23 -6.35 2.29
C ALA A 89 -19.48 -5.79 3.50
N MET A 90 -19.25 -4.48 3.53
CA MET A 90 -18.63 -3.79 4.65
C MET A 90 -19.51 -3.85 5.90
N LYS A 91 -20.84 -3.72 5.75
CA LYS A 91 -21.77 -3.86 6.89
C LYS A 91 -21.65 -5.23 7.53
N LYS A 92 -21.61 -6.28 6.72
CA LYS A 92 -21.42 -7.65 7.24
C LYS A 92 -20.12 -7.75 8.05
N ALA A 93 -19.02 -7.19 7.52
CA ALA A 93 -17.74 -7.15 8.21
C ALA A 93 -17.80 -6.35 9.52
N ASN A 94 -18.48 -5.21 9.54
CA ASN A 94 -18.72 -4.43 10.75
C ASN A 94 -19.52 -5.21 11.80
N ASP A 95 -20.64 -5.85 11.40
CA ASP A 95 -21.51 -6.63 12.29
C ASP A 95 -20.74 -7.79 12.95
N GLU A 96 -19.85 -8.45 12.20
CA GLU A 96 -18.97 -9.50 12.73
C GLU A 96 -18.06 -8.99 13.85
N VAL A 97 -17.44 -7.82 13.64
CA VAL A 97 -16.57 -7.19 14.65
C VAL A 97 -17.35 -6.75 15.88
N ILE A 98 -18.49 -6.10 15.68
CA ILE A 98 -19.35 -5.61 16.76
C ILE A 98 -19.86 -6.79 17.61
N ALA A 99 -20.14 -7.93 16.99
CA ALA A 99 -20.52 -9.16 17.69
C ALA A 99 -19.34 -9.84 18.42
N GLY A 100 -18.12 -9.29 18.38
CA GLY A 100 -16.93 -9.86 18.99
C GLY A 100 -16.25 -10.93 18.14
N GLY A 101 -16.64 -11.08 16.89
CA GLY A 101 -15.99 -11.94 15.92
C GLY A 101 -14.71 -11.31 15.38
N VAL A 102 -13.93 -12.15 14.69
CA VAL A 102 -12.72 -11.73 13.99
C VAL A 102 -13.05 -11.57 12.51
N ALA A 103 -12.96 -10.35 12.03
CA ALA A 103 -13.07 -10.11 10.60
C ALA A 103 -11.69 -10.25 9.95
N TYR A 104 -11.54 -11.28 9.16
CA TYR A 104 -10.29 -11.63 8.53
C TYR A 104 -9.98 -10.71 7.35
N ARG A 105 -8.82 -10.05 7.41
CA ARG A 105 -8.16 -9.43 6.26
C ARG A 105 -7.22 -10.45 5.60
N ALA A 106 -6.54 -10.04 4.55
CA ALA A 106 -5.59 -10.91 3.85
C ALA A 106 -4.47 -11.40 4.79
N HIS A 107 -3.92 -10.51 5.60
CA HIS A 107 -2.81 -10.83 6.50
C HIS A 107 -3.15 -11.92 7.53
N GLU A 108 -4.33 -11.88 8.16
CA GLU A 108 -4.75 -12.90 9.12
C GLU A 108 -4.94 -14.30 8.47
N ARG A 109 -4.94 -14.36 7.14
CA ARG A 109 -4.99 -15.59 6.34
C ARG A 109 -3.64 -15.96 5.75
N CYS A 110 -2.55 -15.24 6.08
CA CYS A 110 -1.27 -15.32 5.42
C CYS A 110 -1.35 -15.11 3.90
N TRP A 111 -2.28 -14.29 3.45
CA TRP A 111 -2.39 -13.85 2.07
C TRP A 111 -1.74 -12.48 1.89
N PRO A 112 -1.19 -12.20 0.71
CA PRO A 112 -0.71 -10.87 0.40
C PRO A 112 -1.83 -9.83 0.50
N PRO A 113 -1.59 -8.65 1.11
CA PRO A 113 -2.63 -7.66 1.34
C PRO A 113 -3.03 -6.88 0.07
N GLY A 114 -2.20 -6.89 -0.97
CA GLY A 114 -2.38 -6.06 -2.16
C GLY A 114 -1.90 -4.62 -1.94
N VAL A 115 -2.21 -3.74 -2.89
CA VAL A 115 -1.88 -2.32 -2.87
C VAL A 115 -3.19 -1.53 -2.85
N PRO A 116 -3.34 -0.49 -2.02
CA PRO A 116 -2.35 0.19 -1.17
C PRO A 116 -2.17 -0.41 0.23
N THR A 117 -2.84 -1.50 0.57
CA THR A 117 -2.81 -2.11 1.91
C THR A 117 -1.46 -2.75 2.27
N PHE A 118 -0.58 -2.99 1.28
CA PHE A 118 0.78 -3.46 1.52
C PHE A 118 1.52 -2.62 2.58
N ASP A 119 1.34 -1.32 2.55
CA ASP A 119 2.05 -0.38 3.40
C ASP A 119 1.31 -0.05 4.69
N THR A 120 0.08 -0.55 4.85
CA THR A 120 -0.83 -0.14 5.93
C THR A 120 -1.02 -1.19 7.00
N ASP A 121 -0.32 -2.31 6.91
CA ASP A 121 -0.54 -3.39 7.85
C ASP A 121 -0.25 -2.92 9.30
N VAL A 122 -1.19 -3.26 10.16
CA VAL A 122 -1.29 -2.78 11.54
C VAL A 122 -0.18 -3.30 12.43
N VAL A 123 0.49 -4.35 12.02
CA VAL A 123 1.62 -4.90 12.75
C VAL A 123 2.81 -4.01 12.53
N ALA A 124 3.43 -3.57 13.60
CA ALA A 124 4.55 -2.61 13.63
C ALA A 124 5.83 -3.11 12.94
N ALA A 125 5.70 -3.96 11.94
CA ALA A 125 6.83 -4.48 11.18
C ALA A 125 7.34 -3.41 10.21
N PRO A 126 8.64 -3.19 10.13
CA PRO A 126 9.22 -2.27 9.16
C PRO A 126 9.15 -2.85 7.75
N LEU A 127 9.04 -1.97 6.77
CA LEU A 127 9.34 -2.32 5.39
C LEU A 127 10.75 -1.90 5.00
N PHE A 128 11.34 -2.63 4.08
CA PHE A 128 12.68 -2.42 3.57
C PHE A 128 12.63 -2.14 2.08
N ILE A 129 13.34 -1.12 1.62
CA ILE A 129 13.33 -0.67 0.23
C ILE A 129 14.71 -0.90 -0.37
N TYR A 130 14.81 -1.80 -1.34
CA TYR A 130 16.04 -2.09 -2.06
C TYR A 130 15.98 -1.47 -3.45
N GLN A 131 16.86 -0.49 -3.69
CA GLN A 131 16.92 0.24 -4.95
C GLN A 131 17.96 -0.40 -5.87
N LEU A 132 17.49 -1.01 -6.95
CA LEU A 132 18.30 -1.57 -8.03
C LEU A 132 18.25 -0.63 -9.25
N PRO A 133 19.12 -0.78 -10.25
CA PRO A 133 19.16 0.13 -11.39
C PRO A 133 17.86 0.26 -12.18
N ASN A 134 17.10 -0.82 -12.32
CA ASN A 134 15.87 -0.87 -13.12
C ASN A 134 14.64 -1.31 -12.32
N GLU A 135 14.80 -1.49 -11.02
CA GLU A 135 13.76 -2.05 -10.17
C GLU A 135 13.92 -1.58 -8.73
N ILE A 136 12.81 -1.44 -8.04
CA ILE A 136 12.79 -1.33 -6.58
C ILE A 136 12.10 -2.56 -6.04
N VAL A 137 12.72 -3.20 -5.06
CA VAL A 137 12.13 -4.31 -4.31
C VAL A 137 11.79 -3.81 -2.92
N VAL A 138 10.52 -3.92 -2.56
CA VAL A 138 10.04 -3.58 -1.23
C VAL A 138 9.69 -4.86 -0.50
N ILE A 139 10.26 -5.04 0.68
CA ILE A 139 10.00 -6.21 1.53
C ILE A 139 9.29 -5.74 2.80
N MET A 140 8.10 -6.26 3.03
CA MET A 140 7.43 -6.16 4.33
C MET A 140 7.90 -7.33 5.19
N GLN A 141 8.49 -7.04 6.33
CA GLN A 141 9.05 -8.10 7.20
C GLN A 141 7.98 -9.06 7.71
N ASN A 142 6.76 -8.57 7.88
CA ASN A 142 5.69 -9.35 8.47
C ASN A 142 5.01 -10.28 7.44
N GLY A 143 5.63 -11.43 7.18
CA GLY A 143 5.04 -12.47 6.35
C GLY A 143 5.76 -12.82 5.05
N PRO A 144 7.02 -12.62 4.90
CA PRO A 144 7.91 -12.07 3.89
C PRO A 144 7.21 -11.71 2.57
N GLU A 145 6.52 -10.59 2.59
CA GLU A 145 5.84 -10.05 1.41
C GLU A 145 6.80 -9.22 0.60
N VAL A 146 6.85 -9.50 -0.69
CA VAL A 146 7.79 -8.86 -1.63
C VAL A 146 6.99 -8.19 -2.75
N ARG A 147 7.21 -6.90 -2.93
CA ARG A 147 6.64 -6.11 -4.01
C ARG A 147 7.74 -5.65 -4.96
N HIS A 148 7.53 -5.82 -6.24
CA HIS A 148 8.41 -5.39 -7.32
C HIS A 148 7.85 -4.13 -7.98
N ILE A 149 8.69 -3.12 -8.19
CA ILE A 149 8.34 -1.88 -8.88
C ILE A 149 9.36 -1.68 -10.00
N TYR A 150 8.92 -1.82 -11.24
CA TYR A 150 9.80 -1.72 -12.42
C TYR A 150 9.97 -0.27 -12.83
N LEU A 151 11.23 0.19 -12.98
CA LEU A 151 11.52 1.60 -13.20
C LEU A 151 11.58 1.96 -14.68
N ASN A 152 10.97 3.10 -15.04
CA ASN A 152 11.04 3.73 -16.36
C ASN A 152 10.58 2.82 -17.51
N VAL A 153 9.63 1.96 -17.24
CA VAL A 153 8.97 1.12 -18.24
C VAL A 153 7.46 1.36 -18.24
N PRO A 154 6.77 1.19 -19.36
CA PRO A 154 5.31 1.21 -19.38
C PRO A 154 4.74 -0.05 -18.76
N HIS A 155 3.46 -0.01 -18.41
CA HIS A 155 2.70 -1.22 -18.10
C HIS A 155 2.65 -2.18 -19.27
N SER A 156 2.54 -3.48 -18.96
CA SER A 156 2.25 -4.52 -19.94
C SER A 156 0.90 -4.24 -20.61
N ALA A 157 0.78 -4.53 -21.89
CA ALA A 157 -0.49 -4.35 -22.62
C ALA A 157 -1.64 -5.19 -22.01
N ASN A 158 -1.32 -6.32 -21.39
CA ASN A 158 -2.27 -7.19 -20.72
C ASN A 158 -1.63 -7.71 -19.42
N PRO A 159 -1.64 -6.94 -18.34
CA PRO A 159 -1.07 -7.36 -17.09
C PRO A 159 -1.82 -8.59 -16.55
N LYS A 160 -1.06 -9.59 -16.11
CA LYS A 160 -1.66 -10.78 -15.48
C LYS A 160 -2.13 -10.40 -14.08
N PRO A 161 -3.38 -10.66 -13.72
CA PRO A 161 -3.86 -10.40 -12.36
C PRO A 161 -3.01 -11.11 -11.32
N SER A 162 -2.58 -10.35 -10.31
CA SER A 162 -1.79 -10.87 -9.19
C SER A 162 -2.18 -10.18 -7.89
N TRP A 163 -1.66 -10.65 -6.75
CA TRP A 163 -1.94 -10.04 -5.45
C TRP A 163 -1.50 -8.58 -5.36
N TYR A 164 -0.32 -8.26 -5.91
CA TYR A 164 0.23 -6.89 -5.90
C TYR A 164 0.03 -6.14 -7.22
N GLY A 165 -0.57 -6.79 -8.22
CA GLY A 165 -0.68 -6.22 -9.56
C GLY A 165 0.68 -6.09 -10.24
N GLU A 166 0.74 -5.20 -11.21
CA GLU A 166 1.94 -4.75 -11.88
C GLU A 166 2.21 -3.31 -11.47
N SER A 167 3.33 -3.07 -10.79
CA SER A 167 3.77 -1.74 -10.39
C SER A 167 4.90 -1.27 -11.29
N VAL A 168 4.74 -0.10 -11.90
CA VAL A 168 5.78 0.64 -12.62
C VAL A 168 6.07 1.94 -11.90
N GLY A 169 7.27 2.48 -12.05
CA GLY A 169 7.63 3.70 -11.33
C GLY A 169 8.69 4.54 -12.02
N HIS A 170 8.82 5.76 -11.56
CA HIS A 170 9.88 6.69 -11.96
C HIS A 170 10.16 7.69 -10.84
N TYR A 171 11.32 8.32 -10.93
CA TYR A 171 11.69 9.37 -9.97
C TYR A 171 11.33 10.75 -10.50
N GLU A 172 10.85 11.62 -9.62
CA GLU A 172 10.54 13.03 -9.88
C GLU A 172 11.23 13.96 -8.89
N GLY A 173 11.65 15.13 -9.35
CA GLY A 173 12.15 16.22 -8.50
C GLY A 173 13.36 15.90 -7.63
N GLY A 174 13.98 14.73 -7.78
CA GLY A 174 15.13 14.27 -7.01
C GLY A 174 14.83 13.80 -5.58
N ASP A 175 13.58 13.85 -5.14
CA ASP A 175 13.15 13.44 -3.79
C ASP A 175 11.92 12.51 -3.77
N THR A 176 11.29 12.28 -4.90
CA THR A 176 10.02 11.58 -4.99
C THR A 176 10.10 10.37 -5.92
N LEU A 177 9.60 9.23 -5.46
CA LEU A 177 9.29 8.07 -6.27
C LEU A 177 7.79 8.07 -6.56
N VAL A 178 7.41 8.03 -7.82
CA VAL A 178 6.03 7.84 -8.27
C VAL A 178 5.86 6.40 -8.69
N ILE A 179 4.80 5.75 -8.21
CA ILE A 179 4.48 4.35 -8.50
C ILE A 179 3.05 4.30 -9.03
N ASP A 180 2.87 3.57 -10.10
CA ASP A 180 1.59 3.32 -10.75
C ASP A 180 1.32 1.81 -10.74
N THR A 181 0.17 1.37 -10.22
CA THR A 181 -0.15 -0.04 -10.02
C THR A 181 -1.53 -0.38 -10.56
N ILE A 182 -1.57 -1.38 -11.44
CA ILE A 182 -2.78 -1.95 -12.04
C ILE A 182 -2.76 -3.48 -11.98
N GLY A 183 -3.86 -4.13 -12.36
CA GLY A 183 -3.89 -5.59 -12.53
C GLY A 183 -3.88 -6.37 -11.22
N GLN A 184 -4.45 -5.85 -10.16
CA GLN A 184 -4.64 -6.60 -8.92
C GLN A 184 -5.85 -7.53 -9.02
N THR A 185 -5.80 -8.66 -8.29
CA THR A 185 -6.96 -9.53 -8.09
C THR A 185 -7.93 -8.88 -7.10
N ASP A 186 -9.21 -9.21 -7.17
CA ASP A 186 -10.25 -8.74 -6.26
C ASP A 186 -10.32 -9.51 -4.91
N ARG A 187 -9.25 -10.23 -4.57
CA ARG A 187 -9.17 -11.05 -3.35
C ARG A 187 -8.70 -10.30 -2.12
N THR A 188 -8.25 -9.06 -2.31
CA THR A 188 -7.76 -8.17 -1.26
C THR A 188 -8.77 -7.09 -0.92
N PHE A 189 -8.37 -6.14 -0.10
CA PHE A 189 -9.18 -4.99 0.28
C PHE A 189 -8.42 -3.69 -0.02
N ALA A 190 -9.16 -2.64 -0.34
CA ALA A 190 -8.58 -1.34 -0.57
C ALA A 190 -8.02 -0.68 0.71
N ASP A 191 -8.44 -1.16 1.88
CA ASP A 191 -8.07 -0.64 3.20
C ASP A 191 -8.26 -1.66 4.32
N ASN A 192 -7.87 -1.30 5.54
CA ASN A 192 -8.05 -2.12 6.73
C ASN A 192 -9.49 -2.12 7.28
N TYR A 193 -10.41 -1.40 6.67
CA TYR A 193 -11.86 -1.50 6.92
C TYR A 193 -12.52 -2.61 6.10
N ARG A 194 -11.71 -3.34 5.31
CA ARG A 194 -12.16 -4.43 4.43
C ARG A 194 -13.09 -3.92 3.34
N THR A 195 -12.81 -2.73 2.82
CA THR A 195 -13.50 -2.21 1.65
C THR A 195 -13.16 -3.07 0.44
N PRO A 196 -14.13 -3.81 -0.13
CA PRO A 196 -13.87 -4.61 -1.31
C PRO A 196 -13.61 -3.71 -2.51
N HIS A 197 -12.78 -4.20 -3.41
CA HIS A 197 -12.46 -3.53 -4.66
C HIS A 197 -12.69 -4.48 -5.86
N THR A 198 -12.56 -3.97 -7.06
CA THR A 198 -12.65 -4.75 -8.29
C THR A 198 -11.29 -4.90 -8.97
N THR A 199 -11.23 -5.70 -10.03
CA THR A 199 -10.02 -5.82 -10.86
C THR A 199 -9.72 -4.56 -11.68
N GLN A 200 -10.57 -3.54 -11.63
CA GLN A 200 -10.35 -2.25 -12.28
C GLN A 200 -9.54 -1.29 -11.39
N MET A 201 -9.22 -1.68 -10.16
CA MET A 201 -8.52 -0.82 -9.24
C MET A 201 -7.17 -0.40 -9.80
N HIS A 202 -6.95 0.91 -9.80
CA HIS A 202 -5.74 1.61 -10.19
C HIS A 202 -5.24 2.43 -9.01
N VAL A 203 -4.00 2.28 -8.64
CA VAL A 203 -3.41 2.96 -7.48
C VAL A 203 -2.16 3.72 -7.91
N ILE A 204 -2.13 5.01 -7.61
CA ILE A 204 -0.95 5.86 -7.81
C ILE A 204 -0.42 6.28 -6.44
N GLU A 205 0.86 6.02 -6.20
CA GLU A 205 1.55 6.38 -4.97
C GLU A 205 2.67 7.37 -5.26
N ARG A 206 2.90 8.30 -4.37
CA ARG A 206 4.01 9.25 -4.42
C ARG A 206 4.75 9.22 -3.08
N TRP A 207 5.93 8.66 -3.07
CA TRP A 207 6.76 8.50 -1.90
C TRP A 207 7.81 9.60 -1.87
N LYS A 208 7.60 10.61 -1.05
CA LYS A 208 8.49 11.77 -0.95
C LYS A 208 9.42 11.64 0.25
N LEU A 209 10.72 11.54 -0.03
CA LEU A 209 11.76 11.51 0.99
C LEU A 209 12.02 12.93 1.52
N SER A 210 11.99 13.09 2.85
CA SER A 210 12.36 14.37 3.49
C SER A 210 13.83 14.70 3.27
N ALA A 211 14.18 15.99 3.30
CA ALA A 211 15.54 16.47 3.05
C ALA A 211 16.58 15.90 4.04
N ASP A 212 16.18 15.61 5.27
CA ASP A 212 17.02 14.95 6.28
C ASP A 212 17.09 13.43 6.12
N GLY A 213 16.31 12.87 5.19
CA GLY A 213 16.24 11.45 4.89
C GLY A 213 15.60 10.59 5.99
N ASN A 214 14.91 11.16 6.98
CA ASN A 214 14.38 10.43 8.13
C ASN A 214 12.89 10.14 8.05
N ARG A 215 12.22 10.66 7.00
CA ARG A 215 10.79 10.55 6.81
C ARG A 215 10.45 10.34 5.34
N VAL A 216 9.43 9.55 5.08
CA VAL A 216 8.76 9.44 3.79
C VAL A 216 7.32 9.88 3.98
N ASP A 217 6.92 10.94 3.29
CA ASP A 217 5.51 11.34 3.16
C ASP A 217 4.96 10.67 1.90
N VAL A 218 3.89 9.91 2.07
CA VAL A 218 3.25 9.14 1.00
C VAL A 218 1.88 9.72 0.72
N SER A 219 1.59 10.06 -0.53
CA SER A 219 0.24 10.30 -1.00
C SER A 219 -0.19 9.13 -1.90
N VAL A 220 -1.44 8.73 -1.75
CA VAL A 220 -2.03 7.60 -2.46
C VAL A 220 -3.31 8.07 -3.12
N THR A 221 -3.46 7.84 -4.42
CA THR A 221 -4.72 7.99 -5.15
C THR A 221 -5.22 6.60 -5.51
N VAL A 222 -6.46 6.32 -5.15
CA VAL A 222 -7.15 5.07 -5.50
C VAL A 222 -8.31 5.37 -6.43
N ASP A 223 -8.32 4.77 -7.59
CA ASP A 223 -9.39 4.84 -8.58
C ASP A 223 -9.88 3.43 -8.89
N ASP A 224 -11.11 3.14 -8.50
CA ASP A 224 -11.81 1.89 -8.85
C ASP A 224 -13.27 2.20 -9.13
N PRO A 225 -13.64 2.49 -10.38
CA PRO A 225 -15.01 2.85 -10.72
C PRO A 225 -16.03 1.74 -10.43
N GLY A 226 -15.58 0.51 -10.27
CA GLY A 226 -16.44 -0.61 -9.84
C GLY A 226 -16.79 -0.57 -8.36
N ALA A 227 -15.93 -0.01 -7.50
CA ALA A 227 -16.13 0.03 -6.06
C ALA A 227 -16.45 1.43 -5.52
N PHE A 228 -15.96 2.47 -6.18
CA PHE A 228 -16.10 3.86 -5.77
C PHE A 228 -16.76 4.70 -6.87
N THR A 229 -17.54 5.68 -6.49
CA THR A 229 -18.21 6.62 -7.42
C THR A 229 -17.26 7.70 -7.94
N THR A 230 -16.13 7.90 -7.29
CA THR A 230 -15.06 8.84 -7.65
C THR A 230 -13.75 8.37 -7.02
N PRO A 231 -12.60 8.65 -7.64
CA PRO A 231 -11.31 8.43 -7.00
C PRO A 231 -11.21 9.15 -5.66
N TYR A 232 -10.44 8.61 -4.76
CA TYR A 232 -10.11 9.26 -3.49
C TYR A 232 -8.60 9.35 -3.27
N GLU A 233 -8.21 10.30 -2.44
CA GLU A 233 -6.82 10.50 -2.07
C GLU A 233 -6.65 10.33 -0.56
N GLY A 234 -5.53 9.75 -0.18
CA GLY A 234 -5.11 9.61 1.20
C GLY A 234 -3.61 9.80 1.36
N ALA A 235 -3.19 9.97 2.58
CA ALA A 235 -1.79 10.15 2.93
C ALA A 235 -1.36 9.21 4.06
N GLN A 236 -0.09 8.83 4.01
CA GLN A 236 0.61 8.12 5.07
C GLN A 236 1.92 8.84 5.37
N ARG A 237 2.53 8.47 6.48
CA ARG A 237 3.88 8.89 6.83
C ARG A 237 4.66 7.73 7.40
N TRP A 238 5.90 7.57 6.93
CA TRP A 238 6.83 6.60 7.49
C TRP A 238 8.01 7.31 8.10
N ARG A 239 8.49 6.77 9.20
CA ARG A 239 9.72 7.19 9.86
C ARG A 239 10.81 6.14 9.66
N ARG A 240 12.03 6.61 9.51
CA ARG A 240 13.19 5.72 9.41
C ARG A 240 13.44 5.01 10.74
N VAL A 241 13.76 3.73 10.65
CA VAL A 241 14.24 2.92 11.78
C VAL A 241 15.53 2.20 11.37
N GLN A 242 16.37 1.88 12.37
CA GLN A 242 17.60 1.14 12.15
C GLN A 242 17.47 -0.24 12.78
N VAL A 243 17.04 -1.19 11.98
CA VAL A 243 16.76 -2.58 12.39
C VAL A 243 17.22 -3.54 11.30
N PRO A 244 17.63 -4.76 11.63
CA PRO A 244 17.86 -5.77 10.60
C PRO A 244 16.54 -6.21 9.98
N LEU A 245 16.58 -6.71 8.74
CA LEU A 245 15.51 -7.54 8.21
C LEU A 245 15.60 -8.91 8.90
N GLU A 246 14.56 -9.29 9.61
CA GLU A 246 14.49 -10.55 10.34
C GLU A 246 13.55 -11.51 9.63
N GLU A 247 13.73 -12.79 9.89
CA GLU A 247 12.82 -13.82 9.42
C GLU A 247 11.45 -13.70 10.12
N ALA A 248 10.38 -13.77 9.34
CA ALA A 248 9.02 -13.84 9.86
C ALA A 248 8.21 -14.83 9.02
N ILE A 249 7.60 -15.80 9.68
CA ILE A 249 6.82 -16.84 9.01
C ILE A 249 5.38 -16.77 9.49
N CYS A 250 4.51 -16.25 8.64
CA CYS A 250 3.10 -16.04 8.95
C CYS A 250 2.41 -17.33 9.40
N ALA A 251 2.70 -18.46 8.74
CA ALA A 251 2.07 -19.75 9.04
C ALA A 251 2.36 -20.25 10.46
N GLU A 252 3.52 -19.97 11.02
CA GLU A 252 3.88 -20.37 12.38
C GLU A 252 3.12 -19.58 13.44
N ASN A 253 2.74 -18.36 13.13
CA ASN A 253 1.98 -17.48 14.04
C ASN A 253 0.47 -17.58 13.86
N ASN A 254 0.00 -18.29 12.83
CA ASN A 254 -1.41 -18.32 12.45
C ASN A 254 -2.29 -19.25 13.33
N ALA A 255 -1.70 -20.00 14.24
CA ALA A 255 -2.41 -20.90 15.14
C ALA A 255 -2.69 -20.31 16.53
N GLN A 256 -2.47 -19.01 16.73
CA GLN A 256 -2.34 -18.45 18.05
C GLN A 256 -3.64 -17.98 18.70
N ASP A 257 -3.68 -18.21 20.01
CA ASP A 257 -4.55 -17.53 20.94
C ASP A 257 -4.26 -16.03 20.96
N PHE A 258 -4.98 -15.25 20.18
CA PHE A 258 -4.97 -13.81 20.38
C PHE A 258 -5.62 -13.50 21.73
N VAL A 259 -4.79 -13.21 22.75
CA VAL A 259 -5.24 -12.74 24.05
C VAL A 259 -6.32 -13.64 24.69
N GLY A 260 -6.11 -14.95 24.65
CA GLY A 260 -7.03 -15.92 25.27
C GLY A 260 -8.24 -16.32 24.44
N PHE A 261 -8.30 -15.91 23.19
CA PHE A 261 -9.31 -16.39 22.22
C PHE A 261 -8.64 -17.33 21.23
N LYS A 262 -9.10 -18.59 21.19
CA LYS A 262 -8.83 -19.46 20.06
C LYS A 262 -9.67 -18.97 18.90
N VAL A 263 -9.02 -18.35 17.93
CA VAL A 263 -9.66 -18.01 16.68
C VAL A 263 -9.60 -19.22 15.77
N PRO A 264 -10.74 -19.87 15.46
CA PRO A 264 -10.72 -21.00 14.55
C PRO A 264 -10.30 -20.51 13.17
N ILE A 265 -9.25 -21.13 12.63
CA ILE A 265 -8.86 -20.89 11.25
C ILE A 265 -10.03 -21.28 10.36
N PRO A 266 -10.58 -20.38 9.53
CA PRO A 266 -11.66 -20.75 8.61
C PRO A 266 -11.18 -21.86 7.69
N GLN A 267 -11.89 -22.97 7.72
CA GLN A 267 -11.61 -24.10 6.83
C GLN A 267 -12.47 -23.97 5.59
N SER A 268 -11.85 -23.86 4.43
CA SER A 268 -12.57 -23.98 3.17
C SER A 268 -13.07 -25.43 3.00
N SER A 269 -14.31 -25.60 2.67
CA SER A 269 -14.87 -26.92 2.31
C SER A 269 -14.45 -27.38 0.91
N LYS A 270 -13.77 -26.53 0.17
CA LYS A 270 -13.22 -26.82 -1.15
C LYS A 270 -11.78 -26.31 -1.20
N SER A 271 -10.91 -27.11 -1.76
CA SER A 271 -9.55 -26.69 -2.13
C SER A 271 -9.62 -25.64 -3.25
N ASP A 272 -8.79 -24.61 -3.14
CA ASP A 272 -8.68 -23.55 -4.16
C ASP A 272 -7.65 -23.89 -5.26
N PHE A 273 -7.10 -25.08 -5.24
CA PHE A 273 -6.09 -25.55 -6.19
C PHE A 273 -6.43 -26.93 -6.76
#